data_04735295acb75fe919d347de1abeb59c
#
_entry.id   04735295acb75fe919d347de1abeb59c
#
_cell.length_a   1.000
_cell.length_b   1.000
_cell.length_c   1.000
_cell.angle_alpha   90.00
_cell.angle_beta   90.00
_cell.angle_gamma   90.00
#
_symmetry.space_group_name_H-M   'P 1'
#
loop_
_entity.id
_entity.type
_entity.pdbx_description
1 polymer ?
#
loop_
_entity_poly.entity_id
_entity_poly.type
_entity_poly.pdbx_seq_one_letter_code
_entity_poly.pdbx_strand_id
1 'polypeptide(L)'
;MFPMPFPEGAADTPQFFYNVTHAVGPGCPNMNDDVSFVQLLLMLLYSDPSLTPPDSRQLSLDGICGPITCAYILGFQKEAVRKGYPLRTDGRIDPATSGRLKGSISHTFYTILSLNASVYKRFPELYGETPFDNLAAFLTAVRLRVVPGVLYG
;
A
#
# COMPACT_ATOMS: atom_id res chain seq x y z
N MET A 1 10.04 -4.29 3.11
CA MET A 1 8.71 -4.64 3.66
C MET A 1 8.81 -5.83 4.60
N PHE A 2 7.93 -5.93 5.54
CA PHE A 2 7.88 -7.05 6.48
C PHE A 2 6.46 -7.24 7.01
N PRO A 3 6.04 -8.48 7.33
CA PRO A 3 4.70 -8.73 7.84
C PRO A 3 4.58 -8.34 9.31
N MET A 4 3.40 -7.82 9.68
CA MET A 4 3.01 -7.53 11.06
C MET A 4 1.55 -7.92 11.28
N PRO A 5 1.16 -8.29 12.52
CA PRO A 5 -0.25 -8.50 12.82
C PRO A 5 -1.07 -7.24 12.52
N PHE A 6 -2.22 -7.42 11.86
CA PHE A 6 -3.14 -6.31 11.67
C PHE A 6 -3.76 -5.93 13.02
N PRO A 7 -3.84 -4.63 13.36
CA PRO A 7 -4.43 -4.22 14.62
C PRO A 7 -5.88 -4.69 14.78
N GLU A 8 -6.28 -5.09 15.98
CA GLU A 8 -7.64 -5.51 16.27
C GLU A 8 -8.62 -4.33 16.19
N GLY A 9 -9.91 -4.65 15.99
CA GLY A 9 -11.00 -3.67 16.01
C GLY A 9 -11.41 -3.13 14.64
N ALA A 10 -10.78 -3.57 13.55
CA ALA A 10 -11.19 -3.23 12.20
C ALA A 10 -11.93 -4.41 11.56
N ALA A 11 -13.10 -4.15 10.94
CA ALA A 11 -13.87 -5.17 10.22
C ALA A 11 -13.28 -5.41 8.82
N ASP A 12 -13.44 -6.65 8.32
CA ASP A 12 -13.03 -7.04 6.96
C ASP A 12 -11.56 -6.73 6.65
N THR A 13 -10.68 -7.01 7.61
CA THR A 13 -9.24 -6.83 7.47
C THR A 13 -8.51 -8.17 7.53
N PRO A 14 -7.32 -8.26 6.91
CA PRO A 14 -6.53 -9.48 7.00
C PRO A 14 -5.97 -9.69 8.41
N GLN A 15 -5.46 -10.89 8.69
CA GLN A 15 -4.82 -11.19 9.97
C GLN A 15 -3.49 -10.45 10.14
N PHE A 16 -2.81 -10.16 9.04
CA PHE A 16 -1.55 -9.42 9.01
C PHE A 16 -1.52 -8.45 7.84
N PHE A 17 -0.60 -7.53 7.89
CA PHE A 17 -0.33 -6.59 6.79
C PHE A 17 1.17 -6.52 6.55
N TYR A 18 1.54 -5.97 5.40
CA TYR A 18 2.95 -5.73 5.08
C TYR A 18 3.28 -4.27 5.34
N ASN A 19 4.22 -4.04 6.24
CA ASN A 19 4.67 -2.70 6.62
C ASN A 19 5.87 -2.29 5.79
N VAL A 20 6.10 -0.98 5.69
CA VAL A 20 7.35 -0.43 5.17
C VAL A 20 8.36 -0.30 6.31
N THR A 21 9.64 -0.41 5.98
CA THR A 21 10.74 -0.26 6.95
C THR A 21 10.99 1.21 7.24
N HIS A 22 10.97 2.04 6.19
CA HIS A 22 11.15 3.50 6.26
C HIS A 22 10.05 4.20 5.47
N ALA A 23 9.82 5.47 5.80
CA ALA A 23 8.79 6.25 5.14
C ALA A 23 9.06 6.46 3.64
N VAL A 24 7.98 6.50 2.87
CA VAL A 24 7.96 6.72 1.42
C VAL A 24 7.18 8.00 1.13
N GLY A 25 7.70 8.84 0.27
CA GLY A 25 7.07 10.08 -0.14
C GLY A 25 8.00 11.28 -0.16
N PRO A 26 7.48 12.51 -0.33
CA PRO A 26 8.31 13.71 -0.37
C PRO A 26 9.13 13.91 0.90
N GLY A 27 10.44 14.08 0.76
CA GLY A 27 11.34 14.31 1.87
C GLY A 27 11.59 13.09 2.78
N CYS A 28 11.13 11.91 2.38
CA CYS A 28 11.31 10.69 3.14
C CYS A 28 12.58 9.94 2.73
N PRO A 29 13.01 8.93 3.51
CA PRO A 29 14.17 8.10 3.13
C PRO A 29 14.03 7.41 1.78
N ASN A 30 12.83 7.00 1.38
CA ASN A 30 12.54 6.39 0.07
C ASN A 30 13.49 5.25 -0.27
N MET A 31 13.62 4.31 0.67
CA MET A 31 14.42 3.10 0.44
C MET A 31 13.83 2.32 -0.73
N ASN A 32 14.69 1.81 -1.60
CA ASN A 32 14.28 1.18 -2.86
C ASN A 32 13.22 0.08 -2.67
N ASP A 33 13.42 -0.81 -1.71
CA ASP A 33 12.48 -1.91 -1.46
C ASP A 33 11.13 -1.40 -0.92
N ASP A 34 11.14 -0.40 -0.06
CA ASP A 34 9.91 0.19 0.47
C ASP A 34 9.12 0.89 -0.65
N VAL A 35 9.81 1.66 -1.49
CA VAL A 35 9.18 2.33 -2.64
C VAL A 35 8.60 1.30 -3.61
N SER A 36 9.37 0.28 -3.98
CA SER A 36 8.91 -0.79 -4.86
C SER A 36 7.69 -1.49 -4.31
N PHE A 37 7.66 -1.76 -3.01
CA PHE A 37 6.51 -2.40 -2.37
C PHE A 37 5.26 -1.50 -2.44
N VAL A 38 5.39 -0.22 -2.12
CA VAL A 38 4.29 0.74 -2.20
C VAL A 38 3.78 0.84 -3.64
N GLN A 39 4.68 0.96 -4.61
CA GLN A 39 4.32 0.98 -6.03
C GLN A 39 3.54 -0.28 -6.43
N LEU A 40 3.99 -1.45 -5.98
CA LEU A 40 3.31 -2.71 -6.26
C LEU A 40 1.89 -2.74 -5.68
N LEU A 41 1.71 -2.32 -4.43
CA LEU A 41 0.37 -2.26 -3.83
C LEU A 41 -0.55 -1.30 -4.59
N LEU A 42 -0.04 -0.14 -4.98
CA LEU A 42 -0.81 0.83 -5.76
C LEU A 42 -1.17 0.28 -7.15
N MET A 43 -0.24 -0.40 -7.80
CA MET A 43 -0.50 -1.03 -9.11
C MET A 43 -1.57 -2.11 -9.00
N LEU A 44 -1.50 -2.94 -7.95
CA LEU A 44 -2.52 -3.97 -7.69
C LEU A 44 -3.88 -3.33 -7.44
N LEU A 45 -3.94 -2.30 -6.60
CA LEU A 45 -5.20 -1.61 -6.30
C LEU A 45 -5.83 -1.02 -7.56
N TYR A 46 -5.07 -0.26 -8.33
CA TYR A 46 -5.58 0.43 -9.52
C TYR A 46 -5.63 -0.46 -10.77
N SER A 47 -5.34 -1.77 -10.65
CA SER A 47 -5.69 -2.74 -11.67
C SER A 47 -7.20 -3.03 -11.71
N ASP A 48 -7.93 -2.66 -10.66
CA ASP A 48 -9.39 -2.73 -10.63
C ASP A 48 -9.96 -1.70 -11.60
N PRO A 49 -10.65 -2.13 -12.68
CA PRO A 49 -11.17 -1.20 -13.69
C PRO A 49 -12.29 -0.30 -13.17
N SER A 50 -12.89 -0.62 -12.01
CA SER A 50 -13.89 0.25 -11.38
C SER A 50 -13.29 1.46 -10.69
N LEU A 51 -11.96 1.48 -10.48
CA LEU A 51 -11.26 2.60 -9.86
C LEU A 51 -10.60 3.47 -10.92
N THR A 52 -10.66 4.78 -10.71
CA THR A 52 -9.96 5.76 -11.54
C THR A 52 -8.58 5.99 -10.96
N PRO A 53 -7.50 5.76 -11.72
CA PRO A 53 -6.14 6.08 -11.25
C PRO A 53 -6.01 7.56 -10.92
N PRO A 54 -5.24 7.92 -9.88
CA PRO A 54 -5.07 9.32 -9.45
C PRO A 54 -4.33 10.20 -10.47
N ASP A 55 -3.59 9.61 -11.38
CA ASP A 55 -2.78 10.32 -12.36
C ASP A 55 -2.94 9.64 -13.72
N SER A 56 -2.88 10.41 -14.78
CA SER A 56 -2.99 9.89 -16.16
C SER A 56 -1.73 9.14 -16.61
N ARG A 57 -0.60 9.38 -15.95
CA ARG A 57 0.66 8.69 -16.23
C ARG A 57 0.67 7.33 -15.58
N GLN A 58 1.28 6.36 -16.23
CA GLN A 58 1.37 5.01 -15.71
C GLN A 58 2.43 4.90 -14.60
N LEU A 59 2.05 4.28 -13.48
CA LEU A 59 2.97 4.01 -12.40
C LEU A 59 3.91 2.87 -12.78
N SER A 60 5.20 3.03 -12.52
CA SER A 60 6.23 2.02 -12.80
C SER A 60 6.74 1.38 -11.52
N LEU A 61 7.10 0.11 -11.60
CA LEU A 61 7.73 -0.64 -10.51
C LEU A 61 9.25 -0.47 -10.61
N ASP A 62 9.75 0.70 -10.28
CA ASP A 62 11.17 1.07 -10.45
C ASP A 62 11.90 1.37 -9.14
N GLY A 63 11.20 1.39 -8.01
CA GLY A 63 11.78 1.68 -6.71
C GLY A 63 12.18 3.14 -6.50
N ILE A 64 11.75 4.03 -7.39
CA ILE A 64 12.07 5.46 -7.33
C ILE A 64 10.81 6.25 -7.00
N CYS A 65 10.84 7.00 -5.90
CA CYS A 65 9.72 7.82 -5.47
C CYS A 65 9.77 9.18 -6.19
N GLY A 66 9.34 9.18 -7.44
CA GLY A 66 9.22 10.39 -8.25
C GLY A 66 7.82 11.01 -8.20
N PRO A 67 7.56 12.02 -9.05
CA PRO A 67 6.28 12.74 -9.07
C PRO A 67 5.06 11.84 -9.28
N ILE A 68 5.18 10.80 -10.11
CA ILE A 68 4.07 9.89 -10.40
C ILE A 68 3.72 9.07 -9.16
N THR A 69 4.71 8.48 -8.49
CA THR A 69 4.50 7.72 -7.26
C THR A 69 3.86 8.60 -6.18
N CYS A 70 4.39 9.81 -5.98
CA CYS A 70 3.82 10.77 -5.01
C CYS A 70 2.38 11.13 -5.35
N ALA A 71 2.06 11.33 -6.63
CA ALA A 71 0.70 11.61 -7.07
C ALA A 71 -0.27 10.46 -6.77
N TYR A 72 0.16 9.22 -6.96
CA TYR A 72 -0.65 8.04 -6.63
C TYR A 72 -0.89 7.91 -5.13
N ILE A 73 0.13 8.12 -4.31
CA ILE A 73 -0.01 8.09 -2.84
C ILE A 73 -1.02 9.16 -2.39
N LEU A 74 -0.80 10.40 -2.82
CA LEU A 74 -1.67 11.52 -2.45
C LEU A 74 -3.11 11.32 -2.93
N GLY A 75 -3.29 10.84 -4.15
CA GLY A 75 -4.60 10.55 -4.70
C GLY A 75 -5.34 9.46 -3.93
N PHE A 76 -4.63 8.40 -3.52
CA PHE A 76 -5.18 7.37 -2.66
C PHE A 76 -5.65 7.94 -1.31
N GLN A 77 -4.83 8.78 -0.69
CA GLN A 77 -5.16 9.41 0.58
C GLN A 77 -6.39 10.32 0.47
N LYS A 78 -6.46 11.15 -0.56
CA LYS A 78 -7.60 12.05 -0.80
C LYS A 78 -8.89 11.28 -1.03
N GLU A 79 -8.84 10.20 -1.80
CA GLU A 79 -10.02 9.36 -2.06
C GLU A 79 -10.50 8.67 -0.78
N ALA A 80 -9.60 8.18 0.05
CA ALA A 80 -9.95 7.59 1.34
C ALA A 80 -10.66 8.61 2.26
N VAL A 81 -10.15 9.83 2.34
CA VAL A 81 -10.78 10.91 3.11
C VAL A 81 -12.18 11.22 2.55
N ARG A 82 -12.33 11.28 1.23
CA ARG A 82 -13.61 11.50 0.59
C ARG A 82 -14.64 10.42 0.96
N LYS A 83 -14.18 9.19 1.16
CA LYS A 83 -15.03 8.06 1.57
C LYS A 83 -15.26 7.98 3.09
N GLY A 84 -14.72 8.91 3.87
CA GLY A 84 -14.92 8.97 5.32
C GLY A 84 -13.81 8.31 6.15
N TYR A 85 -12.70 7.91 5.55
CA TYR A 85 -11.54 7.34 6.26
C TYR A 85 -10.49 8.44 6.47
N PRO A 86 -10.25 8.90 7.72
CA PRO A 86 -9.34 10.01 7.97
C PRO A 86 -7.88 9.59 7.83
N LEU A 87 -7.30 9.80 6.65
CA LEU A 87 -5.88 9.69 6.38
C LEU A 87 -5.25 11.08 6.33
N ARG A 88 -3.95 11.18 6.59
CA ARG A 88 -3.21 12.39 6.26
C ARG A 88 -3.09 12.48 4.73
N THR A 89 -3.27 13.68 4.19
CA THR A 89 -3.18 13.94 2.75
C THR A 89 -1.87 14.68 2.44
N ASP A 90 -0.76 14.04 2.78
CA ASP A 90 0.60 14.60 2.68
C ASP A 90 1.47 13.92 1.61
N GLY A 91 0.93 12.90 0.92
CA GLY A 91 1.68 12.15 -0.07
C GLY A 91 2.72 11.19 0.53
N ARG A 92 2.70 10.99 1.86
CA ARG A 92 3.68 10.17 2.56
C ARG A 92 3.04 8.90 3.10
N ILE A 93 3.81 7.83 3.11
CA ILE A 93 3.46 6.58 3.77
C ILE A 93 4.48 6.31 4.86
N ASP A 94 4.06 6.49 6.12
CA ASP A 94 4.91 6.21 7.27
C ASP A 94 4.75 4.74 7.70
N PRO A 95 5.80 4.13 8.30
CA PRO A 95 5.64 2.83 8.94
C PRO A 95 4.58 2.90 10.03
N ALA A 96 3.70 1.88 10.06
CA ALA A 96 2.71 1.77 11.13
C ALA A 96 3.36 1.24 12.41
N THR A 97 2.88 1.74 13.55
CA THR A 97 3.29 1.24 14.86
C THR A 97 2.49 -0.01 15.20
N SER A 98 3.15 -1.02 15.75
CA SER A 98 2.53 -2.29 16.13
C SER A 98 1.32 -2.07 17.04
N GLY A 99 0.21 -2.77 16.74
CA GLY A 99 -1.02 -2.73 17.52
C GLY A 99 -1.85 -1.47 17.39
N ARG A 100 -1.49 -0.53 16.50
CA ARG A 100 -2.19 0.76 16.34
C ARG A 100 -2.75 0.93 14.94
N LEU A 101 -4.02 1.34 14.86
CA LEU A 101 -4.67 1.74 13.61
C LEU A 101 -4.32 3.17 13.22
N LYS A 102 -4.10 4.04 14.20
CA LYS A 102 -3.92 5.50 14.02
C LYS A 102 -2.60 5.97 14.62
N GLY A 103 -2.04 7.02 14.02
CA GLY A 103 -0.92 7.74 14.59
C GLY A 103 -1.30 8.40 15.91
N SER A 104 -0.36 8.42 16.88
CA SER A 104 -0.60 8.93 18.23
C SER A 104 -0.79 10.47 18.27
N ILE A 105 -0.21 11.18 17.30
CA ILE A 105 -0.27 12.66 17.25
C ILE A 105 -1.41 13.12 16.34
N SER A 106 -1.49 12.58 15.13
CA SER A 106 -2.45 13.01 14.11
C SER A 106 -3.85 12.45 14.29
N HIS A 107 -4.00 11.35 15.02
CA HIS A 107 -5.26 10.59 15.16
C HIS A 107 -5.85 10.15 13.80
N THR A 108 -5.03 10.12 12.75
CA THR A 108 -5.40 9.61 11.43
C THR A 108 -4.93 8.18 11.27
N PHE A 109 -5.65 7.40 10.44
CA PHE A 109 -5.22 6.04 10.13
C PHE A 109 -3.87 6.05 9.40
N TYR A 110 -3.06 5.02 9.65
CA TYR A 110 -1.85 4.82 8.85
C TYR A 110 -2.23 4.47 7.42
N THR A 111 -1.70 5.21 6.46
CA THR A 111 -1.95 4.97 5.03
C THR A 111 -1.58 3.55 4.62
N ILE A 112 -0.48 3.00 5.15
CA ILE A 112 -0.05 1.63 4.81
C ILE A 112 -1.09 0.58 5.20
N LEU A 113 -1.79 0.75 6.33
CA LEU A 113 -2.86 -0.16 6.76
C LEU A 113 -4.05 -0.09 5.80
N SER A 114 -4.47 1.11 5.45
CA SER A 114 -5.59 1.33 4.51
C SER A 114 -5.27 0.78 3.13
N LEU A 115 -4.04 0.94 2.67
CA LEU A 115 -3.60 0.42 1.38
C LEU A 115 -3.58 -1.12 1.37
N ASN A 116 -3.01 -1.74 2.41
CA ASN A 116 -3.06 -3.19 2.57
C ASN A 116 -4.49 -3.72 2.60
N ALA A 117 -5.38 -3.10 3.38
CA ALA A 117 -6.78 -3.52 3.47
C ALA A 117 -7.50 -3.42 2.12
N SER A 118 -7.20 -2.37 1.35
CA SER A 118 -7.79 -2.18 0.01
C SER A 118 -7.30 -3.24 -0.98
N VAL A 119 -6.03 -3.60 -0.92
CA VAL A 119 -5.47 -4.67 -1.76
C VAL A 119 -6.01 -6.03 -1.33
N TYR A 120 -6.12 -6.27 -0.02
CA TYR A 120 -6.68 -7.52 0.52
C TYR A 120 -8.08 -7.80 -0.01
N LYS A 121 -8.93 -6.79 -0.09
CA LYS A 121 -10.30 -6.97 -0.61
C LYS A 121 -10.33 -7.50 -2.04
N ARG A 122 -9.31 -7.19 -2.84
CA ARG A 122 -9.23 -7.56 -4.25
C ARG A 122 -8.38 -8.79 -4.49
N PHE A 123 -7.36 -9.00 -3.67
CA PHE A 123 -6.39 -10.07 -3.80
C PHE A 123 -6.17 -10.76 -2.44
N PRO A 124 -7.22 -11.39 -1.87
CA PRO A 124 -7.10 -12.02 -0.54
C PRO A 124 -6.04 -13.12 -0.49
N GLU A 125 -5.72 -13.74 -1.63
CA GLU A 125 -4.70 -14.77 -1.73
C GLU A 125 -3.29 -14.28 -1.38
N LEU A 126 -3.03 -12.99 -1.44
CA LEU A 126 -1.75 -12.41 -1.03
C LEU A 126 -1.63 -12.27 0.50
N TYR A 127 -2.73 -12.54 1.21
CA TYR A 127 -2.83 -12.41 2.67
C TYR A 127 -3.30 -13.74 3.29
N GLY A 128 -2.79 -14.86 2.77
CA GLY A 128 -3.12 -16.19 3.28
C GLY A 128 -2.54 -16.46 4.68
N GLU A 129 -2.57 -17.72 5.10
CA GLU A 129 -2.18 -18.08 6.47
C GLU A 129 -0.70 -17.78 6.78
N THR A 130 0.17 -17.93 5.80
CA THR A 130 1.61 -17.69 5.94
C THR A 130 2.01 -16.44 5.19
N PRO A 131 2.50 -15.39 5.87
CA PRO A 131 2.94 -14.18 5.20
C PRO A 131 4.23 -14.40 4.41
N PHE A 132 4.43 -13.58 3.39
CA PHE A 132 5.69 -13.51 2.66
C PHE A 132 6.72 -12.74 3.48
N ASP A 133 7.93 -13.27 3.60
CA ASP A 133 8.97 -12.69 4.47
C ASP A 133 9.65 -11.47 3.85
N ASN A 134 9.61 -11.34 2.52
CA ASN A 134 10.32 -10.28 1.82
C ASN A 134 9.62 -9.91 0.49
N LEU A 135 10.04 -8.79 -0.07
CA LEU A 135 9.48 -8.27 -1.32
C LEU A 135 9.64 -9.26 -2.48
N ALA A 136 10.76 -9.96 -2.58
CA ALA A 136 10.99 -10.90 -3.68
C ALA A 136 9.98 -12.04 -3.68
N ALA A 137 9.69 -12.61 -2.52
CA ALA A 137 8.67 -13.66 -2.36
C ALA A 137 7.27 -13.15 -2.67
N PHE A 138 6.93 -11.96 -2.20
CA PHE A 138 5.65 -11.31 -2.47
C PHE A 138 5.49 -11.04 -3.98
N LEU A 139 6.51 -10.48 -4.61
CA LEU A 139 6.50 -10.20 -6.06
C LEU A 139 6.35 -11.47 -6.90
N THR A 140 7.03 -12.55 -6.51
CA THR A 140 6.89 -13.85 -7.16
C THR A 140 5.44 -14.35 -7.08
N ALA A 141 4.81 -14.23 -5.91
CA ALA A 141 3.41 -14.63 -5.73
C ALA A 141 2.47 -13.79 -6.60
N VAL A 142 2.71 -12.49 -6.70
CA VAL A 142 1.93 -11.60 -7.58
C VAL A 142 2.05 -12.05 -9.04
N ARG A 143 3.26 -12.33 -9.51
CA ARG A 143 3.51 -12.76 -10.89
C ARG A 143 2.84 -14.10 -11.23
N LEU A 144 2.75 -15.00 -10.26
CA LEU A 144 2.18 -16.32 -10.47
C LEU A 144 0.66 -16.39 -10.32
N ARG A 145 0.07 -15.53 -9.48
CA ARG A 145 -1.33 -15.65 -9.02
C ARG A 145 -2.23 -14.52 -9.44
N VAL A 146 -1.66 -13.41 -9.87
CA VAL A 146 -2.41 -12.19 -10.22
C VAL A 146 -2.37 -12.00 -11.73
N VAL A 147 -3.35 -11.26 -12.26
CA VAL A 147 -3.47 -10.98 -13.69
C VAL A 147 -2.14 -10.45 -14.25
N PRO A 148 -1.55 -11.11 -15.26
CA PRO A 148 -0.24 -10.70 -15.79
C PRO A 148 -0.14 -9.24 -16.21
N GLY A 149 -1.23 -8.64 -16.69
CA GLY A 149 -1.28 -7.24 -17.11
C GLY A 149 -1.00 -6.23 -15.99
N VAL A 150 -1.08 -6.61 -14.71
CA VAL A 150 -0.80 -5.71 -13.59
C VAL A 150 0.64 -5.20 -13.63
N LEU A 151 1.60 -6.07 -13.98
CA LEU A 151 3.01 -5.72 -14.00
C LEU A 151 3.54 -5.35 -15.38
N TYR A 152 2.91 -5.82 -16.44
CA TYR A 152 3.44 -5.73 -17.80
C TYR A 152 2.53 -4.96 -18.76
N GLY A 153 1.40 -4.58 -18.31
CA GLY A 153 0.38 -3.99 -19.13
C GLY A 153 0.26 -2.55 -19.11
#